data_6ec8f0779cc2412ce8749393f4b6b8c7
#
_entry.id   6ec8f0779cc2412ce8749393f4b6b8c7
#
_cell.length_a   1.000
_cell.length_b   1.000
_cell.length_c   1.000
_cell.angle_alpha   90.00
_cell.angle_beta   90.00
_cell.angle_gamma   90.00
#
_symmetry.space_group_name_H-M   'P 1'
#
loop_
_entity.id
_entity.type
_entity.pdbx_description
1 polymer ?
#
loop_
_entity_poly.entity_id
_entity_poly.type
_entity_poly.pdbx_seq_one_letter_code
_entity_poly.pdbx_strand_id
1 'polypeptide(L)'
;MRSTIACFSFLALFFAAATFAAAQGDYKVISVADGGTISGTIKWSGPAPHELDFPITKDPQICELDGKKTASLERLIIGPEGGVANTVVYLKNISSGKAMDLPEQRRQLDQKHCRYIPHILLVPQNASLQMQSSDATLHTIHMDGAASFNLPFPFPNQVTSRTMATPGLVNLRCNGGHVWMNAEMMVVPHPYYAVTDESGRFEFTSVPPGTYQIVAWHEGWGLAGKEQAYDVLTEHTVQRPIFTEPKSWEKSVTVNANQPSSVSFVIGNK
;
A
#
# COMPACT_ATOMS: atom_id res chain seq x y z
N MET A 1 30.35 9.87 63.93
CA MET A 1 30.00 10.38 62.60
C MET A 1 29.18 9.34 61.89
N ARG A 2 27.84 9.52 61.82
CA ARG A 2 26.92 8.59 61.15
C ARG A 2 26.53 9.20 59.77
N SER A 3 26.93 8.52 58.67
CA SER A 3 26.57 8.90 57.31
C SER A 3 25.25 8.24 56.93
N THR A 4 24.26 9.03 56.71
CA THR A 4 22.93 8.63 56.17
C THR A 4 22.98 8.67 54.65
N ILE A 5 22.85 7.47 54.02
CA ILE A 5 22.71 7.33 52.58
C ILE A 5 21.20 7.45 52.24
N ALA A 6 20.82 8.53 51.51
CA ALA A 6 19.47 8.70 51.01
C ALA A 6 19.31 7.95 49.67
N CYS A 7 18.44 6.94 49.68
CA CYS A 7 18.06 6.17 48.50
C CYS A 7 16.96 6.93 47.72
N PHE A 8 17.29 7.50 46.59
CA PHE A 8 16.29 8.08 45.65
C PHE A 8 15.73 6.97 44.76
N SER A 9 14.49 6.57 45.04
CA SER A 9 13.74 5.67 44.17
C SER A 9 13.17 6.46 42.99
N PHE A 10 13.71 6.25 41.81
CA PHE A 10 13.13 6.73 40.57
C PHE A 10 11.93 5.83 40.18
N LEU A 11 10.71 6.35 40.32
CA LEU A 11 9.50 5.72 39.85
C LEU A 11 9.35 6.02 38.34
N ALA A 12 9.71 5.07 37.50
CA ALA A 12 9.50 5.15 36.06
C ALA A 12 8.00 4.89 35.75
N LEU A 13 7.25 5.94 35.42
CA LEU A 13 5.90 5.79 34.87
C LEU A 13 6.01 5.26 33.43
N PHE A 14 5.71 3.98 33.26
CA PHE A 14 5.45 3.40 31.94
C PHE A 14 4.06 3.85 31.46
N PHE A 15 3.99 4.81 30.55
CA PHE A 15 2.79 5.06 29.77
C PHE A 15 2.62 3.92 28.77
N ALA A 16 1.77 2.95 29.07
CA ALA A 16 1.30 1.97 28.11
C ALA A 16 0.34 2.68 27.13
N ALA A 17 0.83 3.01 25.94
CA ALA A 17 -0.03 3.40 24.82
C ALA A 17 -0.87 2.18 24.43
N ALA A 18 -2.11 2.13 24.91
CA ALA A 18 -3.08 1.14 24.45
C ALA A 18 -3.47 1.49 23.01
N THR A 19 -2.85 0.84 22.03
CA THR A 19 -3.33 0.81 20.66
C THR A 19 -4.65 0.03 20.66
N PHE A 20 -5.77 0.75 20.63
CA PHE A 20 -7.06 0.16 20.31
C PHE A 20 -7.04 -0.27 18.84
N ALA A 21 -6.59 -1.49 18.55
CA ALA A 21 -6.98 -2.18 17.35
C ALA A 21 -8.47 -2.45 17.48
N ALA A 22 -9.32 -1.61 16.89
CA ALA A 22 -10.73 -1.92 16.74
C ALA A 22 -10.79 -3.21 15.91
N ALA A 23 -11.17 -4.32 16.52
CA ALA A 23 -11.48 -5.55 15.81
C ALA A 23 -12.61 -5.19 14.84
N GLN A 24 -12.27 -5.14 13.54
CA GLN A 24 -13.25 -4.94 12.49
C GLN A 24 -14.11 -6.21 12.49
N GLY A 25 -15.37 -6.09 12.93
CA GLY A 25 -16.29 -7.21 12.98
C GLY A 25 -16.47 -7.83 11.59
N ASP A 26 -16.81 -9.11 11.51
CA ASP A 26 -16.99 -9.84 10.26
C ASP A 26 -17.95 -9.09 9.32
N TYR A 27 -17.47 -8.75 8.13
CA TYR A 27 -18.30 -8.13 7.09
C TYR A 27 -19.38 -9.08 6.62
N LYS A 28 -20.65 -8.64 6.67
CA LYS A 28 -21.82 -9.43 6.29
C LYS A 28 -22.27 -9.11 4.85
N VAL A 29 -22.30 -10.12 4.00
CA VAL A 29 -22.88 -9.99 2.66
C VAL A 29 -24.40 -9.93 2.75
N ILE A 30 -24.98 -8.90 2.13
CA ILE A 30 -26.44 -8.69 2.01
C ILE A 30 -26.80 -8.34 0.56
N SER A 31 -28.09 -8.50 0.20
CA SER A 31 -28.62 -7.93 -1.04
C SER A 31 -28.76 -6.40 -0.86
N VAL A 32 -28.20 -5.64 -1.80
CA VAL A 32 -28.29 -4.16 -1.80
C VAL A 32 -29.13 -3.73 -2.99
N ALA A 33 -30.47 -3.78 -2.82
CA ALA A 33 -31.40 -3.46 -3.90
C ALA A 33 -31.55 -1.95 -4.16
N ASP A 34 -31.29 -1.13 -3.14
CA ASP A 34 -31.44 0.33 -3.15
C ASP A 34 -30.10 1.05 -2.95
N GLY A 35 -29.00 0.38 -3.28
CA GLY A 35 -27.66 0.91 -3.10
C GLY A 35 -27.38 2.15 -3.95
N GLY A 36 -26.73 3.13 -3.36
CA GLY A 36 -26.22 4.30 -4.06
C GLY A 36 -24.83 4.09 -4.61
N THR A 37 -24.30 5.11 -5.27
CA THR A 37 -22.94 5.18 -5.79
C THR A 37 -22.17 6.28 -5.08
N ILE A 38 -20.92 6.02 -4.67
CA ILE A 38 -19.99 7.05 -4.22
C ILE A 38 -18.91 7.17 -5.28
N SER A 39 -18.71 8.37 -5.82
CA SER A 39 -17.60 8.67 -6.74
C SER A 39 -16.82 9.90 -6.28
N GLY A 40 -15.57 10.00 -6.72
CA GLY A 40 -14.77 11.16 -6.39
C GLY A 40 -13.40 11.18 -7.03
N THR A 41 -12.61 12.16 -6.62
CA THR A 41 -11.24 12.34 -7.12
C THR A 41 -10.28 12.68 -6.00
N ILE A 42 -9.05 12.24 -6.16
CA ILE A 42 -7.92 12.69 -5.36
C ILE A 42 -7.10 13.65 -6.22
N LYS A 43 -6.94 14.88 -5.77
CA LYS A 43 -6.19 15.91 -6.50
C LYS A 43 -5.00 16.40 -5.69
N TRP A 44 -3.89 16.66 -6.37
CA TRP A 44 -2.71 17.29 -5.79
C TRP A 44 -2.89 18.80 -5.68
N SER A 45 -2.37 19.38 -4.61
CA SER A 45 -2.33 20.83 -4.38
C SER A 45 -0.93 21.32 -4.08
N GLY A 46 -0.55 22.39 -4.72
CA GLY A 46 0.77 23.00 -4.61
C GLY A 46 1.80 22.46 -5.60
N PRO A 47 3.06 22.88 -5.51
CA PRO A 47 4.13 22.39 -6.37
C PRO A 47 4.31 20.88 -6.17
N ALA A 48 4.37 20.14 -7.29
CA ALA A 48 4.69 18.73 -7.23
C ALA A 48 6.12 18.54 -6.69
N PRO A 49 6.35 17.63 -5.74
CA PRO A 49 7.71 17.30 -5.33
C PRO A 49 8.46 16.66 -6.51
N HIS A 50 9.77 16.72 -6.46
CA HIS A 50 10.59 16.02 -7.43
C HIS A 50 10.35 14.51 -7.32
N GLU A 51 10.20 13.86 -8.45
CA GLU A 51 10.08 12.39 -8.49
C GLU A 51 11.33 11.74 -7.87
N LEU A 52 11.12 10.73 -7.05
CA LEU A 52 12.21 9.99 -6.42
C LEU A 52 12.71 8.91 -7.36
N ASP A 53 13.87 9.16 -7.93
CA ASP A 53 14.62 8.20 -8.70
C ASP A 53 15.72 7.55 -7.85
N PHE A 54 15.96 6.27 -8.06
CA PHE A 54 17.02 5.54 -7.37
C PHE A 54 17.99 4.90 -8.36
N PRO A 55 19.32 4.97 -8.12
CA PRO A 55 20.28 4.37 -9.02
C PRO A 55 20.08 2.87 -9.21
N ILE A 56 20.08 2.42 -10.44
CA ILE A 56 20.11 0.99 -10.79
C ILE A 56 21.55 0.49 -10.59
N THR A 57 21.76 -0.27 -9.52
CA THR A 57 23.08 -0.76 -9.11
C THR A 57 23.28 -2.24 -9.38
N LYS A 58 22.25 -2.93 -9.89
CA LYS A 58 22.26 -4.37 -10.16
C LYS A 58 21.47 -4.69 -11.43
N ASP A 59 21.97 -5.66 -12.21
CA ASP A 59 21.37 -6.18 -13.45
C ASP A 59 20.91 -5.09 -14.43
N PRO A 60 21.76 -4.09 -14.76
CA PRO A 60 21.33 -2.96 -15.58
C PRO A 60 20.77 -3.38 -16.95
N GLN A 61 21.26 -4.48 -17.53
CA GLN A 61 20.78 -5.04 -18.80
C GLN A 61 19.30 -5.50 -18.77
N ILE A 62 18.71 -5.67 -17.57
CA ILE A 62 17.30 -6.06 -17.36
C ILE A 62 16.49 -4.90 -16.79
N CYS A 63 17.10 -4.13 -15.87
CA CYS A 63 16.42 -3.13 -15.08
C CYS A 63 16.39 -1.75 -15.73
N GLU A 64 17.40 -1.41 -16.59
CA GLU A 64 17.41 -0.13 -17.29
C GLU A 64 16.37 -0.11 -18.40
N LEU A 65 15.44 0.85 -18.32
CA LEU A 65 14.48 1.12 -19.36
C LEU A 65 14.88 2.38 -20.11
N ASP A 66 14.84 2.31 -21.44
CA ASP A 66 15.13 3.46 -22.32
C ASP A 66 16.49 4.13 -22.05
N GLY A 67 17.48 3.35 -21.62
CA GLY A 67 18.82 3.84 -21.29
C GLY A 67 18.93 4.67 -20.02
N LYS A 68 17.88 4.70 -19.20
CA LYS A 68 17.89 5.37 -17.89
C LYS A 68 18.61 4.51 -16.86
N LYS A 69 19.59 5.10 -16.19
CA LYS A 69 20.38 4.46 -15.12
C LYS A 69 19.73 4.57 -13.73
N THR A 70 18.52 5.07 -13.69
CA THR A 70 17.72 5.22 -12.47
C THR A 70 16.36 4.58 -12.65
N ALA A 71 15.84 3.98 -11.59
CA ALA A 71 14.47 3.49 -11.50
C ALA A 71 13.61 4.51 -10.75
N SER A 72 12.44 4.82 -11.31
CA SER A 72 11.41 5.54 -10.56
C SER A 72 10.95 4.67 -9.38
N LEU A 73 10.82 5.28 -8.21
CA LEU A 73 10.30 4.60 -7.02
C LEU A 73 8.77 4.53 -6.99
N GLU A 74 8.09 5.17 -7.95
CA GLU A 74 6.63 5.19 -8.14
C GLU A 74 5.83 5.64 -6.89
N ARG A 75 6.52 6.30 -5.93
CA ARG A 75 5.95 6.70 -4.63
C ARG A 75 4.93 7.83 -4.72
N LEU A 76 4.92 8.61 -5.79
CA LEU A 76 3.91 9.64 -6.06
C LEU A 76 3.78 9.85 -7.56
N ILE A 77 2.63 9.53 -8.09
CA ILE A 77 2.30 9.74 -9.51
C ILE A 77 1.19 10.79 -9.60
N ILE A 78 1.53 11.93 -10.17
CA ILE A 78 0.59 13.03 -10.40
C ILE A 78 0.34 13.11 -11.91
N GLY A 79 -0.87 12.81 -12.32
CA GLY A 79 -1.27 12.86 -13.72
C GLY A 79 -1.42 14.29 -14.25
N PRO A 80 -1.62 14.45 -15.58
CA PRO A 80 -1.61 15.75 -16.26
C PRO A 80 -2.60 16.79 -15.70
N GLU A 81 -3.75 16.34 -15.17
CA GLU A 81 -4.77 17.20 -14.57
C GLU A 81 -4.66 17.31 -13.05
N GLY A 82 -3.52 16.94 -12.48
CA GLY A 82 -3.29 16.94 -11.05
C GLY A 82 -4.00 15.80 -10.29
N GLY A 83 -4.50 14.79 -10.98
CA GLY A 83 -5.01 13.57 -10.35
C GLY A 83 -3.86 12.81 -9.69
N VAL A 84 -4.09 12.21 -8.52
CA VAL A 84 -3.07 11.40 -7.85
C VAL A 84 -3.42 9.93 -8.00
N ALA A 85 -2.56 9.19 -8.67
CA ALA A 85 -2.65 7.73 -8.80
C ALA A 85 -2.22 7.02 -7.52
N ASN A 86 -2.46 5.72 -7.47
CA ASN A 86 -2.00 4.84 -6.40
C ASN A 86 -2.50 5.21 -4.98
N THR A 87 -3.55 6.03 -4.88
CA THR A 87 -4.22 6.27 -3.60
C THR A 87 -5.25 5.18 -3.36
N VAL A 88 -5.17 4.51 -2.22
CA VAL A 88 -6.21 3.57 -1.79
C VAL A 88 -7.34 4.34 -1.13
N VAL A 89 -8.54 4.23 -1.70
CA VAL A 89 -9.75 4.83 -1.11
C VAL A 89 -10.64 3.71 -0.60
N TYR A 90 -11.20 3.86 0.60
CA TYR A 90 -12.06 2.82 1.18
C TYR A 90 -13.08 3.38 2.17
N LEU A 91 -14.16 2.61 2.38
CA LEU A 91 -15.15 2.89 3.43
C LEU A 91 -14.69 2.27 4.74
N LYS A 92 -14.47 3.11 5.75
CA LYS A 92 -14.13 2.68 7.10
C LYS A 92 -15.39 2.23 7.84
N ASN A 93 -15.30 1.14 8.60
CA ASN A 93 -16.37 0.65 9.49
C ASN A 93 -17.70 0.27 8.78
N ILE A 94 -17.66 -0.11 7.51
CA ILE A 94 -18.81 -0.71 6.86
C ILE A 94 -18.92 -2.18 7.28
N SER A 95 -20.04 -2.56 7.89
CA SER A 95 -20.26 -3.90 8.45
C SER A 95 -21.07 -4.83 7.55
N SER A 96 -21.72 -4.30 6.50
CA SER A 96 -22.49 -5.11 5.57
C SER A 96 -22.66 -4.43 4.21
N GLY A 97 -22.90 -5.20 3.17
CA GLY A 97 -23.12 -4.71 1.82
C GLY A 97 -22.98 -5.81 0.77
N LYS A 98 -22.66 -5.45 -0.47
CA LYS A 98 -22.52 -6.40 -1.59
C LYS A 98 -21.43 -7.45 -1.34
N ALA A 99 -21.49 -8.55 -2.07
CA ALA A 99 -20.41 -9.54 -2.07
C ALA A 99 -19.11 -8.95 -2.67
N MET A 100 -17.97 -9.58 -2.33
CA MET A 100 -16.68 -9.23 -2.90
C MET A 100 -16.70 -9.40 -4.42
N ASP A 101 -16.41 -8.32 -5.15
CA ASP A 101 -16.44 -8.25 -6.61
C ASP A 101 -15.14 -7.71 -7.23
N LEU A 102 -14.05 -7.67 -6.45
CA LEU A 102 -12.74 -7.31 -6.99
C LEU A 102 -12.30 -8.35 -8.02
N PRO A 103 -11.99 -7.94 -9.26
CA PRO A 103 -11.65 -8.86 -10.36
C PRO A 103 -10.46 -9.76 -10.03
N GLU A 104 -10.54 -11.02 -10.48
CA GLU A 104 -9.50 -12.01 -10.21
C GLU A 104 -8.15 -11.62 -10.83
N GLN A 105 -8.18 -10.99 -12.01
CA GLN A 105 -6.98 -10.49 -12.70
C GLN A 105 -6.21 -9.44 -11.90
N ARG A 106 -6.85 -8.76 -10.97
CA ARG A 106 -6.20 -7.81 -10.05
C ARG A 106 -5.47 -8.48 -8.88
N ARG A 107 -5.53 -9.82 -8.78
CA ARG A 107 -4.82 -10.60 -7.75
C ARG A 107 -3.53 -11.22 -8.30
N GLN A 108 -2.86 -10.49 -9.18
CA GLN A 108 -1.59 -10.88 -9.78
C GLN A 108 -0.53 -9.83 -9.49
N LEU A 109 0.62 -10.28 -9.03
CA LEU A 109 1.81 -9.46 -8.79
C LEU A 109 2.93 -9.98 -9.67
N ASP A 110 3.40 -9.15 -10.58
CA ASP A 110 4.54 -9.46 -11.44
C ASP A 110 5.79 -8.67 -11.03
N GLN A 111 6.95 -9.26 -11.22
CA GLN A 111 8.25 -8.63 -11.14
C GLN A 111 8.77 -8.48 -12.55
N LYS A 112 8.71 -7.25 -13.07
CA LYS A 112 9.07 -6.96 -14.46
C LYS A 112 9.82 -5.65 -14.57
N HIS A 113 10.94 -5.67 -15.30
CA HIS A 113 11.87 -4.55 -15.40
C HIS A 113 12.30 -4.03 -14.02
N CYS A 114 12.54 -4.99 -13.11
CA CYS A 114 12.94 -4.74 -11.73
C CYS A 114 11.99 -3.80 -10.97
N ARG A 115 10.69 -3.99 -11.18
CA ARG A 115 9.59 -3.32 -10.48
C ARG A 115 8.51 -4.34 -10.12
N TYR A 116 7.75 -4.08 -9.07
CA TYR A 116 6.51 -4.79 -8.77
C TYR A 116 5.36 -4.17 -9.55
N ILE A 117 4.59 -4.96 -10.26
CA ILE A 117 3.45 -4.53 -11.06
C ILE A 117 2.20 -5.33 -10.67
N PRO A 118 1.15 -4.65 -10.18
CA PRO A 118 1.04 -3.22 -9.95
C PRO A 118 1.81 -2.75 -8.71
N HIS A 119 2.08 -1.45 -8.61
CA HIS A 119 2.73 -0.84 -7.46
C HIS A 119 1.84 -0.85 -6.21
N ILE A 120 0.54 -0.61 -6.35
CA ILE A 120 -0.47 -0.74 -5.29
C ILE A 120 -1.46 -1.84 -5.64
N LEU A 121 -1.61 -2.81 -4.76
CA LEU A 121 -2.42 -4.01 -4.98
C LEU A 121 -3.49 -4.19 -3.90
N LEU A 122 -4.73 -4.47 -4.30
CA LEU A 122 -5.82 -4.89 -3.41
C LEU A 122 -6.07 -6.39 -3.57
N VAL A 123 -6.00 -7.13 -2.47
CA VAL A 123 -6.28 -8.57 -2.46
C VAL A 123 -7.40 -8.85 -1.45
N PRO A 124 -8.52 -9.46 -1.87
CA PRO A 124 -9.57 -9.85 -0.92
C PRO A 124 -9.04 -10.79 0.16
N GLN A 125 -9.50 -10.62 1.38
CA GLN A 125 -9.24 -11.56 2.45
C GLN A 125 -9.60 -12.99 2.02
N ASN A 126 -8.76 -13.96 2.35
CA ASN A 126 -8.86 -15.37 1.99
C ASN A 126 -8.76 -15.67 0.49
N ALA A 127 -8.49 -14.67 -0.36
CA ALA A 127 -8.21 -14.90 -1.77
C ALA A 127 -6.75 -15.35 -2.00
N SER A 128 -6.55 -16.05 -3.09
CA SER A 128 -5.22 -16.44 -3.57
C SER A 128 -4.59 -15.28 -4.35
N LEU A 129 -3.39 -14.86 -3.94
CA LEU A 129 -2.52 -13.97 -4.70
C LEU A 129 -1.59 -14.80 -5.56
N GLN A 130 -1.62 -14.57 -6.88
CA GLN A 130 -0.65 -15.13 -7.81
C GLN A 130 0.55 -14.18 -7.92
N MET A 131 1.74 -14.71 -7.74
CA MET A 131 3.01 -13.97 -7.82
C MET A 131 3.89 -14.60 -8.88
N GLN A 132 4.51 -13.77 -9.72
CA GLN A 132 5.41 -14.23 -10.78
C GLN A 132 6.61 -13.29 -10.96
N SER A 133 7.60 -13.74 -11.71
CA SER A 133 8.67 -12.89 -12.24
C SER A 133 8.75 -13.06 -13.76
N SER A 134 8.61 -11.96 -14.49
CA SER A 134 8.83 -11.90 -15.94
C SER A 134 10.30 -11.62 -16.30
N ASP A 135 11.12 -11.23 -15.33
CA ASP A 135 12.54 -10.92 -15.53
C ASP A 135 13.43 -12.18 -15.48
N ALA A 136 14.47 -12.19 -16.28
CA ALA A 136 15.47 -13.25 -16.31
C ALA A 136 16.61 -13.01 -15.30
N THR A 137 16.25 -12.61 -14.09
CA THR A 137 17.16 -12.45 -12.95
C THR A 137 16.51 -12.87 -11.66
N LEU A 138 17.31 -13.10 -10.61
CA LEU A 138 16.78 -13.40 -9.30
C LEU A 138 16.11 -12.17 -8.68
N HIS A 139 14.82 -12.26 -8.48
CA HIS A 139 14.08 -11.38 -7.58
C HIS A 139 13.58 -12.12 -6.35
N THR A 140 13.18 -11.38 -5.33
CA THR A 140 12.42 -11.93 -4.20
C THR A 140 11.19 -11.08 -3.96
N ILE A 141 10.12 -11.70 -3.49
CA ILE A 141 8.97 -10.98 -2.90
C ILE A 141 9.06 -11.17 -1.40
N HIS A 142 9.62 -10.17 -0.71
CA HIS A 142 9.60 -10.10 0.75
C HIS A 142 8.40 -9.27 1.16
N MET A 143 7.51 -9.87 1.92
CA MET A 143 6.33 -9.25 2.50
C MET A 143 6.50 -9.05 3.99
N ASP A 144 6.03 -7.90 4.49
CA ASP A 144 6.04 -7.55 5.90
C ASP A 144 4.75 -6.79 6.27
N GLY A 145 4.11 -7.19 7.37
CA GLY A 145 2.83 -6.65 7.81
C GLY A 145 1.76 -7.72 7.99
N ALA A 146 0.58 -7.54 7.39
CA ALA A 146 -0.54 -8.50 7.46
C ALA A 146 -0.24 -9.87 6.82
N ALA A 147 0.76 -9.94 5.94
CA ALA A 147 1.39 -11.16 5.47
C ALA A 147 2.90 -11.03 5.65
N SER A 148 3.58 -12.11 6.07
CA SER A 148 5.01 -12.11 6.32
C SER A 148 5.66 -13.36 5.77
N PHE A 149 6.42 -13.21 4.68
CA PHE A 149 7.25 -14.26 4.09
C PHE A 149 8.26 -13.65 3.09
N ASN A 150 9.24 -14.47 2.66
CA ASN A 150 10.20 -14.10 1.63
C ASN A 150 10.30 -15.23 0.60
N LEU A 151 9.89 -14.98 -0.63
CA LEU A 151 9.85 -15.96 -1.73
C LEU A 151 10.86 -15.58 -2.81
N PRO A 152 11.82 -16.47 -3.13
CA PRO A 152 12.73 -16.27 -4.26
C PRO A 152 12.08 -16.63 -5.60
N PHE A 153 12.42 -15.87 -6.64
CA PHE A 153 12.04 -16.09 -8.05
C PHE A 153 13.32 -16.11 -8.90
N PRO A 154 14.07 -17.21 -8.91
CA PRO A 154 15.33 -17.31 -9.63
C PRO A 154 15.18 -17.48 -11.14
N PHE A 155 13.99 -17.84 -11.63
CA PHE A 155 13.74 -18.14 -13.03
C PHE A 155 12.61 -17.27 -13.59
N PRO A 156 12.72 -16.83 -14.86
CA PRO A 156 11.64 -16.10 -15.51
C PRO A 156 10.40 -17.01 -15.66
N ASN A 157 9.23 -16.37 -15.59
CA ASN A 157 7.91 -17.01 -15.67
C ASN A 157 7.62 -18.04 -14.56
N GLN A 158 8.42 -18.04 -13.50
CA GLN A 158 8.07 -18.79 -12.30
C GLN A 158 6.84 -18.19 -11.63
N VAL A 159 5.86 -19.04 -11.34
CA VAL A 159 4.59 -18.66 -10.71
C VAL A 159 4.44 -19.35 -9.37
N THR A 160 4.02 -18.59 -8.37
CA THR A 160 3.70 -19.09 -7.03
C THR A 160 2.43 -18.41 -6.52
N SER A 161 1.60 -19.14 -5.79
CA SER A 161 0.38 -18.59 -5.20
C SER A 161 0.37 -18.74 -3.68
N ARG A 162 -0.22 -17.76 -2.97
CA ARG A 162 -0.42 -17.78 -1.52
C ARG A 162 -1.77 -17.18 -1.17
N THR A 163 -2.44 -17.75 -0.19
CA THR A 163 -3.68 -17.20 0.36
C THR A 163 -3.36 -16.06 1.32
N MET A 164 -4.06 -14.93 1.17
CA MET A 164 -3.93 -13.75 2.02
C MET A 164 -5.04 -13.77 3.08
N ALA A 165 -4.73 -14.28 4.28
CA ALA A 165 -5.75 -14.57 5.31
C ALA A 165 -6.07 -13.36 6.21
N THR A 166 -5.09 -12.53 6.53
CA THR A 166 -5.23 -11.46 7.51
C THR A 166 -5.41 -10.11 6.81
N PRO A 167 -6.52 -9.37 7.08
CA PRO A 167 -6.69 -8.01 6.56
C PRO A 167 -5.62 -7.05 7.06
N GLY A 168 -5.21 -6.12 6.22
CA GLY A 168 -4.26 -5.08 6.58
C GLY A 168 -3.25 -4.76 5.49
N LEU A 169 -2.36 -3.84 5.81
CA LEU A 169 -1.27 -3.40 4.94
C LEU A 169 -0.14 -4.42 4.92
N VAL A 170 0.44 -4.61 3.75
CA VAL A 170 1.63 -5.44 3.52
C VAL A 170 2.62 -4.64 2.67
N ASN A 171 3.81 -4.40 3.20
CA ASN A 171 4.90 -3.78 2.47
C ASN A 171 5.67 -4.84 1.67
N LEU A 172 5.99 -4.54 0.43
CA LEU A 172 6.73 -5.41 -0.46
C LEU A 172 8.10 -4.82 -0.79
N ARG A 173 9.14 -5.67 -0.73
CA ARG A 173 10.50 -5.29 -1.11
C ARG A 173 11.27 -6.46 -1.69
N CYS A 174 12.26 -6.18 -2.51
CA CYS A 174 13.19 -7.19 -3.02
C CYS A 174 14.43 -7.28 -2.11
N ASN A 175 14.71 -8.48 -1.59
CA ASN A 175 15.94 -8.81 -0.86
C ASN A 175 17.01 -9.45 -1.78
N GLY A 176 16.75 -9.52 -3.09
CA GLY A 176 17.70 -10.00 -4.10
C GLY A 176 18.68 -8.92 -4.58
N GLY A 177 18.84 -7.81 -3.85
CA GLY A 177 19.77 -6.74 -4.16
C GLY A 177 19.21 -5.59 -5.02
N HIS A 178 18.00 -5.73 -5.56
CA HIS A 178 17.28 -4.66 -6.28
C HIS A 178 16.56 -3.78 -5.25
N VAL A 179 17.34 -2.99 -4.49
CA VAL A 179 16.89 -2.26 -3.29
C VAL A 179 15.87 -1.16 -3.55
N TRP A 180 15.71 -0.74 -4.79
CA TRP A 180 14.70 0.23 -5.23
C TRP A 180 13.31 -0.39 -5.45
N MET A 181 13.22 -1.72 -5.60
CA MET A 181 11.93 -2.40 -5.79
C MET A 181 11.11 -2.33 -4.52
N ASN A 182 10.00 -1.65 -4.61
CA ASN A 182 9.03 -1.48 -3.54
C ASN A 182 7.60 -1.49 -4.10
N ALA A 183 6.63 -1.89 -3.30
CA ALA A 183 5.20 -1.83 -3.58
C ALA A 183 4.41 -2.00 -2.28
N GLU A 184 3.12 -1.68 -2.32
CA GLU A 184 2.23 -1.88 -1.19
C GLU A 184 1.03 -2.74 -1.60
N MET A 185 0.61 -3.61 -0.71
CA MET A 185 -0.59 -4.42 -0.87
C MET A 185 -1.52 -4.21 0.33
N MET A 186 -2.81 -4.08 0.07
CA MET A 186 -3.82 -4.19 1.13
C MET A 186 -4.62 -5.47 0.98
N VAL A 187 -4.65 -6.29 2.02
CA VAL A 187 -5.59 -7.39 2.16
C VAL A 187 -6.90 -6.81 2.69
N VAL A 188 -7.95 -6.86 1.88
CA VAL A 188 -9.19 -6.12 2.11
C VAL A 188 -10.34 -7.03 2.55
N PRO A 189 -11.06 -6.66 3.64
CA PRO A 189 -12.12 -7.51 4.20
C PRO A 189 -13.47 -7.34 3.50
N HIS A 190 -13.67 -6.32 2.68
CA HIS A 190 -14.93 -6.01 2.02
C HIS A 190 -14.69 -5.32 0.65
N PRO A 191 -15.70 -5.24 -0.25
CA PRO A 191 -15.50 -4.78 -1.64
C PRO A 191 -15.38 -3.26 -1.83
N TYR A 192 -15.57 -2.46 -0.78
CA TYR A 192 -15.55 -0.99 -0.90
C TYR A 192 -14.15 -0.44 -0.70
N TYR A 193 -13.23 -0.89 -1.56
CA TYR A 193 -11.87 -0.42 -1.74
C TYR A 193 -11.61 -0.14 -3.21
N ALA A 194 -10.88 0.91 -3.51
CA ALA A 194 -10.45 1.26 -4.87
C ALA A 194 -9.02 1.82 -4.83
N VAL A 195 -8.28 1.64 -5.92
CA VAL A 195 -7.01 2.32 -6.18
C VAL A 195 -7.26 3.34 -7.28
N THR A 196 -6.84 4.58 -7.06
CA THR A 196 -7.00 5.65 -8.04
C THR A 196 -6.06 5.51 -9.23
N ASP A 197 -6.52 5.91 -10.40
CA ASP A 197 -5.74 6.07 -11.63
C ASP A 197 -5.03 7.46 -11.68
N GLU A 198 -4.33 7.77 -12.78
CA GLU A 198 -3.66 9.06 -12.99
C GLU A 198 -4.63 10.24 -13.03
N SER A 199 -5.92 10.04 -13.27
CA SER A 199 -6.94 11.09 -13.13
C SER A 199 -7.39 11.31 -11.69
N GLY A 200 -6.92 10.45 -10.76
CA GLY A 200 -7.25 10.44 -9.35
C GLY A 200 -8.64 9.89 -9.05
N ARG A 201 -9.31 9.23 -10.00
CA ARG A 201 -10.71 8.80 -9.88
C ARG A 201 -10.85 7.53 -9.06
N PHE A 202 -11.95 7.45 -8.32
CA PHE A 202 -12.44 6.24 -7.67
C PHE A 202 -13.96 6.18 -7.70
N GLU A 203 -14.52 4.97 -7.58
CA GLU A 203 -15.95 4.73 -7.51
C GLU A 203 -16.29 3.50 -6.67
N PHE A 204 -17.38 3.60 -5.88
CA PHE A 204 -18.02 2.48 -5.20
C PHE A 204 -19.47 2.40 -5.61
N THR A 205 -19.89 1.24 -6.12
CA THR A 205 -21.27 0.97 -6.53
C THR A 205 -21.98 0.09 -5.52
N SER A 206 -23.31 0.14 -5.50
CA SER A 206 -24.15 -0.67 -4.61
C SER A 206 -23.75 -0.50 -3.14
N VAL A 207 -23.53 0.73 -2.71
CA VAL A 207 -23.29 1.07 -1.30
C VAL A 207 -24.63 1.19 -0.60
N PRO A 208 -24.89 0.45 0.49
CA PRO A 208 -26.14 0.57 1.23
C PRO A 208 -26.39 2.02 1.67
N PRO A 209 -27.66 2.50 1.73
CA PRO A 209 -27.97 3.80 2.30
C PRO A 209 -27.44 3.94 3.73
N GLY A 210 -26.82 5.08 4.04
CA GLY A 210 -26.19 5.32 5.34
C GLY A 210 -25.14 6.43 5.28
N THR A 211 -24.55 6.72 6.44
CA THR A 211 -23.42 7.67 6.54
C THR A 211 -22.16 6.92 6.89
N TYR A 212 -21.12 7.11 6.10
CA TYR A 212 -19.85 6.39 6.19
C TYR A 212 -18.68 7.35 6.36
N GLN A 213 -17.63 6.87 6.99
CA GLN A 213 -16.31 7.51 6.91
C GLN A 213 -15.57 6.93 5.69
N ILE A 214 -15.22 7.79 4.77
CA ILE A 214 -14.38 7.43 3.62
C ILE A 214 -12.95 7.90 3.87
N VAL A 215 -12.01 7.02 3.65
CA VAL A 215 -10.58 7.24 3.86
C VAL A 215 -9.88 7.22 2.53
N ALA A 216 -9.02 8.21 2.28
CA ALA A 216 -8.00 8.18 1.25
C ALA A 216 -6.66 7.93 1.93
N TRP A 217 -6.00 6.81 1.61
CA TRP A 217 -4.68 6.44 2.11
C TRP A 217 -3.68 6.48 0.96
N HIS A 218 -2.52 7.08 1.21
CA HIS A 218 -1.42 7.08 0.27
C HIS A 218 -0.12 6.74 1.00
N GLU A 219 0.71 5.91 0.38
CA GLU A 219 2.04 5.63 0.89
C GLU A 219 2.89 6.90 1.04
N GLY A 220 3.89 6.88 1.90
CA GLY A 220 4.79 8.02 2.06
C GLY A 220 5.63 8.25 0.80
N TRP A 221 5.63 9.45 0.28
CA TRP A 221 6.32 9.81 -0.97
C TRP A 221 7.66 10.52 -0.78
N GLY A 222 8.05 10.82 0.44
CA GLY A 222 9.34 11.43 0.76
C GLY A 222 10.39 10.38 1.13
N LEU A 223 11.65 10.70 0.91
CA LEU A 223 12.77 9.92 1.43
C LEU A 223 13.05 10.35 2.88
N ALA A 224 12.90 9.43 3.84
CA ALA A 224 13.22 9.65 5.25
C ALA A 224 14.69 9.35 5.56
N GLY A 225 15.32 8.48 4.77
CA GLY A 225 16.71 8.09 4.98
C GLY A 225 17.12 6.92 4.10
N LYS A 226 18.19 6.27 4.52
CA LYS A 226 18.67 5.02 3.91
C LYS A 226 19.10 4.07 5.01
N GLU A 227 18.87 2.78 4.83
CA GLU A 227 19.35 1.72 5.70
C GLU A 227 20.36 0.82 4.96
N GLN A 228 21.22 0.18 5.74
CA GLN A 228 22.09 -0.86 5.19
C GLN A 228 21.29 -2.13 4.98
N ALA A 229 21.35 -2.68 3.77
CA ALA A 229 20.82 -3.98 3.42
C ALA A 229 21.96 -4.86 2.89
N TYR A 230 21.86 -6.16 3.11
CA TYR A 230 22.86 -7.10 2.64
C TYR A 230 22.36 -7.82 1.38
N ASP A 231 23.13 -7.72 0.29
CA ASP A 231 22.86 -8.51 -0.92
C ASP A 231 23.61 -9.85 -0.78
N VAL A 232 22.87 -10.91 -0.54
CA VAL A 232 23.42 -12.27 -0.31
C VAL A 232 24.08 -12.87 -1.53
N LEU A 233 23.82 -12.35 -2.74
CA LEU A 233 24.41 -12.86 -3.97
C LEU A 233 25.77 -12.25 -4.27
N THR A 234 25.93 -10.97 -4.00
CA THR A 234 27.18 -10.25 -4.21
C THR A 234 28.04 -10.17 -2.95
N GLU A 235 27.49 -10.59 -1.82
CA GLU A 235 28.11 -10.50 -0.48
C GLU A 235 28.49 -9.06 -0.10
N HIS A 236 27.77 -8.09 -0.64
CA HIS A 236 28.03 -6.67 -0.39
C HIS A 236 26.88 -6.00 0.36
N THR A 237 27.24 -5.00 1.15
CA THR A 237 26.26 -4.10 1.76
C THR A 237 25.82 -3.06 0.73
N VAL A 238 24.51 -2.91 0.59
CA VAL A 238 23.85 -1.94 -0.29
C VAL A 238 22.99 -0.98 0.54
N GLN A 239 22.67 0.19 -0.03
CA GLN A 239 21.83 1.19 0.63
C GLN A 239 20.41 1.08 0.10
N ARG A 240 19.44 0.77 0.99
CA ARG A 240 18.01 0.74 0.68
C ARG A 240 17.37 2.06 1.08
N PRO A 241 16.46 2.65 0.28
CA PRO A 241 15.71 3.83 0.69
C PRO A 241 14.73 3.49 1.82
N ILE A 242 14.63 4.41 2.79
CA ILE A 242 13.57 4.44 3.79
C ILE A 242 12.65 5.61 3.44
N PHE A 243 11.35 5.35 3.36
CA PHE A 243 10.35 6.35 2.98
C PHE A 243 9.71 6.99 4.22
N THR A 244 9.11 8.16 4.02
CA THR A 244 8.27 8.79 5.04
C THR A 244 7.04 7.93 5.30
N GLU A 245 6.43 8.14 6.47
CA GLU A 245 5.21 7.42 6.85
C GLU A 245 4.06 7.69 5.87
N PRO A 246 3.18 6.70 5.64
CA PRO A 246 1.95 6.87 4.88
C PRO A 246 1.09 7.99 5.46
N LYS A 247 0.25 8.59 4.62
CA LYS A 247 -0.70 9.63 5.00
C LYS A 247 -2.13 9.17 4.74
N SER A 248 -3.05 9.64 5.58
CA SER A 248 -4.47 9.37 5.42
C SER A 248 -5.30 10.63 5.60
N TRP A 249 -6.38 10.74 4.84
CA TRP A 249 -7.38 11.80 4.93
C TRP A 249 -8.75 11.15 5.05
N GLU A 250 -9.58 11.69 5.93
CA GLU A 250 -10.91 11.14 6.20
C GLU A 250 -11.99 12.20 5.94
N LYS A 251 -13.12 11.79 5.39
CA LYS A 251 -14.33 12.59 5.22
C LYS A 251 -15.56 11.74 5.52
N SER A 252 -16.64 12.40 5.90
CA SER A 252 -17.96 11.77 6.01
C SER A 252 -18.68 11.87 4.66
N VAL A 253 -19.39 10.81 4.27
CA VAL A 253 -20.24 10.77 3.07
C VAL A 253 -21.56 10.10 3.41
N THR A 254 -22.67 10.73 2.99
CA THR A 254 -24.01 10.16 3.14
C THR A 254 -24.45 9.60 1.80
N VAL A 255 -24.91 8.35 1.81
CA VAL A 255 -25.47 7.63 0.69
C VAL A 255 -26.98 7.54 0.87
N ASN A 256 -27.73 8.06 -0.09
CA ASN A 256 -29.17 7.91 -0.17
C ASN A 256 -29.53 6.78 -1.13
N ALA A 257 -30.70 6.16 -0.93
CA ALA A 257 -31.19 5.07 -1.76
C ALA A 257 -31.21 5.45 -3.25
N ASN A 258 -30.53 4.62 -4.09
CA ASN A 258 -30.45 4.79 -5.55
C ASN A 258 -29.93 6.16 -6.03
N GLN A 259 -29.15 6.88 -5.19
CA GLN A 259 -28.64 8.20 -5.52
C GLN A 259 -27.10 8.20 -5.61
N PRO A 260 -26.54 9.04 -6.50
CA PRO A 260 -25.11 9.30 -6.51
C PRO A 260 -24.71 10.22 -5.35
N SER A 261 -23.58 9.97 -4.76
CA SER A 261 -22.88 10.82 -3.80
C SER A 261 -21.48 11.13 -4.32
N SER A 262 -20.98 12.34 -4.08
CA SER A 262 -19.64 12.74 -4.53
C SER A 262 -18.80 13.19 -3.34
N VAL A 263 -17.53 12.75 -3.32
CA VAL A 263 -16.56 13.19 -2.33
C VAL A 263 -15.17 13.23 -2.95
N SER A 264 -14.48 14.38 -2.84
CA SER A 264 -13.14 14.53 -3.39
C SER A 264 -12.16 14.95 -2.29
N PHE A 265 -10.90 14.58 -2.45
CA PHE A 265 -9.82 14.97 -1.56
C PHE A 265 -8.81 15.83 -2.31
N VAL A 266 -8.27 16.80 -1.60
CA VAL A 266 -7.12 17.57 -2.05
C VAL A 266 -5.98 17.25 -1.10
N ILE A 267 -4.91 16.71 -1.63
CA ILE A 267 -3.72 16.28 -0.89
C ILE A 267 -2.49 17.08 -1.34
N GLY A 268 -1.45 17.10 -0.54
CA GLY A 268 -0.24 17.88 -0.86
C GLY A 268 0.79 17.85 0.27
N ASN A 269 1.84 18.64 0.11
CA ASN A 269 2.90 18.81 1.10
C ASN A 269 2.45 19.79 2.21
N LYS A 270 1.53 19.36 3.08
CA LYS A 270 1.23 20.10 4.32
C LYS A 270 1.72 19.31 5.52
#